data_38978b938f483d1eed0b307372062066
#
_entry.id   38978b938f483d1eed0b307372062066
#
_cell.length_a   1.000
_cell.length_b   1.000
_cell.length_c   1.000
_cell.angle_alpha   90.00
_cell.angle_beta   90.00
_cell.angle_gamma   90.00
#
_symmetry.space_group_name_H-M   'P 1'
#
loop_
_entity.id
_entity.type
_entity.pdbx_description
1 polymer ?
#
loop_
_entity_poly.entity_id
_entity_poly.type
_entity_poly.pdbx_seq_one_letter_code
_entity_poly.pdbx_strand_id
1 'polypeptide(L)'
;MPMADQPQLDTDGDAEIDSLRAKIEAKNIADTLKEEELTKISEQVLSGFNYDLESRKEWDKAAKNWTKLALQVQEQKTYPWVGASNVKYPLLSTAAMQFNARAYPSLVPSGNKLVKATVIGKDKTGEKLAKAERISTYMSYQFKAEMDSWEEDMDKLLIMLPIVGTIFKKTYWDTAKERICSDLVLPQNLVVNYWATCLDEAERISEIIHMTKRQVKSRQLAGAFREVELGDPHIYDDDIKPQVGAHNDETFPYHIIEQHCYYDMDGDGYSEPYIVTFERSTGEILRITARFDAEGMTLNAEGKVAEIEPIHHYTKFSFIPNADGSFYDLGFGILLGPINEAVNTL
;
A
#
# COMPACT_ATOMS: atom_id res chain seq x y z
N MET A 1 44.72 -13.18 -45.38
CA MET A 1 43.94 -13.42 -44.15
C MET A 1 42.79 -12.41 -44.15
N PRO A 2 41.55 -12.83 -44.28
CA PRO A 2 40.44 -11.92 -44.15
C PRO A 2 40.24 -11.55 -42.68
N MET A 3 39.98 -10.26 -42.40
CA MET A 3 39.62 -9.74 -41.09
C MET A 3 38.28 -10.39 -40.65
N ALA A 4 38.31 -10.95 -39.46
CA ALA A 4 37.10 -11.46 -38.85
C ALA A 4 36.08 -10.33 -38.66
N ASP A 5 34.86 -10.55 -39.13
CA ASP A 5 33.70 -9.74 -38.83
C ASP A 5 33.56 -9.58 -37.31
N GLN A 6 33.60 -8.34 -36.84
CA GLN A 6 33.13 -8.03 -35.50
C GLN A 6 31.62 -8.22 -35.53
N PRO A 7 31.01 -8.87 -34.52
CA PRO A 7 29.56 -8.94 -34.44
C PRO A 7 29.03 -7.50 -34.37
N GLN A 8 28.12 -7.16 -35.29
CA GLN A 8 27.29 -5.96 -35.16
C GLN A 8 26.55 -6.09 -33.83
N LEU A 9 26.82 -5.19 -32.90
CA LEU A 9 26.01 -5.01 -31.70
C LEU A 9 24.59 -4.72 -32.14
N ASP A 10 23.65 -5.46 -31.59
CA ASP A 10 22.20 -5.31 -31.84
C ASP A 10 21.76 -3.90 -31.37
N THR A 11 21.62 -2.99 -32.31
CA THR A 11 21.21 -1.60 -32.04
C THR A 11 19.79 -1.49 -31.46
N ASP A 12 18.98 -2.53 -31.61
CA ASP A 12 17.59 -2.57 -31.10
C ASP A 12 17.54 -2.83 -29.58
N GLY A 13 18.39 -3.69 -29.03
CA GLY A 13 18.45 -3.95 -27.59
C GLY A 13 18.99 -2.75 -26.78
N ASP A 14 19.97 -2.03 -27.31
CA ASP A 14 20.50 -0.83 -26.68
C ASP A 14 19.45 0.29 -26.65
N ALA A 15 18.63 0.44 -27.70
CA ALA A 15 17.54 1.42 -27.76
C ALA A 15 16.42 1.13 -26.78
N GLU A 16 16.06 -0.14 -26.58
CA GLU A 16 15.08 -0.58 -25.58
C GLU A 16 15.56 -0.26 -24.15
N ILE A 17 16.80 -0.59 -23.81
CA ILE A 17 17.40 -0.30 -22.50
C ILE A 17 17.44 1.21 -22.24
N ASP A 18 17.82 2.01 -23.23
CA ASP A 18 17.85 3.47 -23.10
C ASP A 18 16.45 4.06 -22.93
N SER A 19 15.42 3.50 -23.58
CA SER A 19 14.03 3.86 -23.38
C SER A 19 13.56 3.57 -21.95
N LEU A 20 13.87 2.38 -21.43
CA LEU A 20 13.51 2.00 -20.05
C LEU A 20 14.24 2.85 -19.01
N ARG A 21 15.51 3.18 -19.24
CA ARG A 21 16.26 4.12 -18.38
C ARG A 21 15.64 5.51 -18.37
N ALA A 22 15.21 6.01 -19.51
CA ALA A 22 14.50 7.28 -19.59
C ALA A 22 13.16 7.25 -18.82
N LYS A 23 12.44 6.11 -18.84
CA LYS A 23 11.22 5.90 -18.03
C LYS A 23 11.52 5.90 -16.51
N ILE A 24 12.67 5.33 -16.07
CA ILE A 24 13.11 5.33 -14.67
C ILE A 24 13.44 6.76 -14.19
N GLU A 25 14.13 7.54 -15.02
CA GLU A 25 14.56 8.91 -14.67
C GLU A 25 13.42 9.93 -14.76
N ALA A 26 12.35 9.59 -15.48
CA ALA A 26 11.21 10.49 -15.68
C ALA A 26 10.48 10.75 -14.35
N LYS A 27 10.31 12.02 -13.99
CA LYS A 27 9.56 12.43 -12.81
C LYS A 27 8.07 12.06 -12.91
N ASN A 28 7.52 12.16 -14.12
CA ASN A 28 6.15 11.79 -14.46
C ASN A 28 6.09 11.38 -15.94
N ILE A 29 5.97 10.10 -16.22
CA ILE A 29 5.88 9.56 -17.58
C ILE A 29 4.61 10.06 -18.29
N ALA A 30 3.52 10.31 -17.53
CA ALA A 30 2.26 10.75 -18.09
C ALA A 30 2.35 12.09 -18.85
N ASP A 31 3.34 12.94 -18.54
CA ASP A 31 3.56 14.21 -19.26
C ASP A 31 4.12 14.01 -20.67
N THR A 32 4.65 12.84 -20.99
CA THR A 32 5.23 12.49 -22.29
C THR A 32 4.26 11.74 -23.20
N LEU A 33 3.16 11.23 -22.66
CA LEU A 33 2.17 10.42 -23.37
C LEU A 33 1.08 11.30 -24.03
N LYS A 34 0.49 10.74 -25.09
CA LYS A 34 -0.65 11.38 -25.76
C LYS A 34 -1.95 11.13 -24.98
N GLU A 35 -2.92 12.03 -25.12
CA GLU A 35 -4.22 11.89 -24.45
C GLU A 35 -4.97 10.60 -24.82
N GLU A 36 -4.80 10.08 -26.03
CA GLU A 36 -5.40 8.80 -26.46
C GLU A 36 -4.79 7.59 -25.68
N GLU A 37 -3.49 7.63 -25.41
CA GLU A 37 -2.78 6.60 -24.63
C GLU A 37 -3.18 6.71 -23.15
N LEU A 38 -3.23 7.91 -22.61
CA LEU A 38 -3.68 8.17 -21.24
C LEU A 38 -5.12 7.70 -21.01
N THR A 39 -6.01 7.91 -21.98
CA THR A 39 -7.40 7.42 -21.90
C THR A 39 -7.45 5.90 -21.83
N LYS A 40 -6.67 5.19 -22.64
CA LYS A 40 -6.61 3.73 -22.60
C LYS A 40 -6.08 3.20 -21.27
N ILE A 41 -5.00 3.81 -20.76
CA ILE A 41 -4.45 3.46 -19.45
C ILE A 41 -5.49 3.72 -18.36
N SER A 42 -6.16 4.88 -18.39
CA SER A 42 -7.22 5.27 -17.46
C SER A 42 -8.34 4.23 -17.40
N GLU A 43 -8.88 3.84 -18.55
CA GLU A 43 -9.94 2.82 -18.64
C GLU A 43 -9.50 1.48 -18.05
N GLN A 44 -8.27 1.05 -18.33
CA GLN A 44 -7.74 -0.21 -17.84
C GLN A 44 -7.52 -0.19 -16.31
N VAL A 45 -6.87 0.85 -15.77
CA VAL A 45 -6.58 0.93 -14.33
C VAL A 45 -7.83 1.14 -13.51
N LEU A 46 -8.78 1.95 -13.98
CA LEU A 46 -10.07 2.16 -13.30
C LEU A 46 -10.93 0.89 -13.32
N SER A 47 -11.01 0.21 -14.47
CA SER A 47 -11.71 -1.08 -14.58
C SER A 47 -11.09 -2.13 -13.68
N GLY A 48 -9.76 -2.26 -13.67
CA GLY A 48 -9.02 -3.17 -12.81
C GLY A 48 -9.27 -2.91 -11.33
N PHE A 49 -9.21 -1.64 -10.90
CA PHE A 49 -9.52 -1.23 -9.54
C PHE A 49 -10.94 -1.61 -9.11
N ASN A 50 -11.94 -1.31 -9.96
CA ASN A 50 -13.33 -1.63 -9.66
C ASN A 50 -13.56 -3.14 -9.58
N TYR A 51 -12.90 -3.93 -10.43
CA TYR A 51 -12.97 -5.39 -10.39
C TYR A 51 -12.39 -5.94 -9.08
N ASP A 52 -11.23 -5.44 -8.66
CA ASP A 52 -10.58 -5.87 -7.42
C ASP A 52 -11.40 -5.46 -6.19
N LEU A 53 -12.01 -4.27 -6.19
CA LEU A 53 -12.90 -3.81 -5.14
C LEU A 53 -14.16 -4.69 -5.02
N GLU A 54 -14.80 -5.03 -6.14
CA GLU A 54 -15.98 -5.91 -6.14
C GLU A 54 -15.62 -7.34 -5.68
N SER A 55 -14.43 -7.86 -6.06
CA SER A 55 -13.97 -9.20 -5.66
C SER A 55 -13.89 -9.39 -4.15
N ARG A 56 -13.58 -8.33 -3.38
CA ARG A 56 -13.43 -8.37 -1.92
C ARG A 56 -14.60 -7.76 -1.14
N LYS A 57 -15.66 -7.38 -1.79
CA LYS A 57 -16.83 -6.65 -1.23
C LYS A 57 -17.41 -7.28 0.04
N GLU A 58 -17.57 -8.59 0.05
CA GLU A 58 -18.10 -9.31 1.23
C GLU A 58 -17.13 -9.23 2.41
N TRP A 59 -15.83 -9.31 2.15
CA TRP A 59 -14.80 -9.12 3.16
C TRP A 59 -14.80 -7.68 3.71
N ASP A 60 -14.89 -6.67 2.83
CA ASP A 60 -14.97 -5.25 3.22
C ASP A 60 -16.18 -4.98 4.13
N LYS A 61 -17.33 -5.55 3.80
CA LYS A 61 -18.54 -5.45 4.61
C LYS A 61 -18.37 -6.09 5.99
N ALA A 62 -17.74 -7.26 6.04
CA ALA A 62 -17.45 -7.95 7.29
C ALA A 62 -16.43 -7.15 8.13
N ALA A 63 -15.35 -6.65 7.54
CA ALA A 63 -14.33 -5.83 8.19
C ALA A 63 -14.89 -4.53 8.77
N LYS A 64 -15.80 -3.86 8.05
CA LYS A 64 -16.56 -2.70 8.55
C LYS A 64 -17.38 -3.06 9.80
N ASN A 65 -18.08 -4.19 9.79
CA ASN A 65 -18.87 -4.65 10.93
C ASN A 65 -17.98 -4.96 12.14
N TRP A 66 -16.85 -5.65 11.95
CA TRP A 66 -15.90 -5.92 13.04
C TRP A 66 -15.32 -4.64 13.63
N THR A 67 -14.99 -3.67 12.79
CA THR A 67 -14.50 -2.36 13.23
C THR A 67 -15.56 -1.61 14.02
N LYS A 68 -16.83 -1.57 13.56
CA LYS A 68 -17.95 -0.98 14.30
C LYS A 68 -18.17 -1.67 15.64
N LEU A 69 -18.06 -2.99 15.68
CA LEU A 69 -18.20 -3.79 16.89
C LEU A 69 -17.08 -3.50 17.88
N ALA A 70 -15.82 -3.42 17.40
CA ALA A 70 -14.66 -3.05 18.22
C ALA A 70 -14.74 -1.62 18.77
N LEU A 71 -15.23 -0.67 17.97
CA LEU A 71 -15.44 0.71 18.38
C LEU A 71 -16.70 0.91 19.24
N GLN A 72 -17.50 -0.15 19.44
CA GLN A 72 -18.77 -0.10 20.18
C GLN A 72 -19.72 0.98 19.65
N VAL A 73 -19.77 1.16 18.32
CA VAL A 73 -20.64 2.14 17.69
C VAL A 73 -22.09 1.86 18.11
N GLN A 74 -22.72 2.84 18.75
CA GLN A 74 -24.09 2.73 19.22
C GLN A 74 -25.06 3.13 18.10
N GLU A 75 -25.91 2.18 17.72
CA GLU A 75 -27.06 2.47 16.86
C GLU A 75 -28.29 2.71 17.73
N GLN A 76 -29.18 3.61 17.30
CA GLN A 76 -30.40 3.92 18.07
C GLN A 76 -31.33 2.70 18.06
N LYS A 77 -31.53 2.06 19.21
CA LYS A 77 -32.44 0.93 19.32
C LYS A 77 -33.91 1.39 19.25
N THR A 78 -34.66 0.70 18.41
CA THR A 78 -36.13 0.88 18.28
C THR A 78 -36.91 -0.28 18.87
N TYR A 79 -36.25 -1.40 19.16
CA TYR A 79 -36.82 -2.61 19.74
C TYR A 79 -36.11 -2.95 21.07
N PRO A 80 -36.82 -3.43 22.13
CA PRO A 80 -38.26 -3.64 22.24
C PRO A 80 -39.09 -2.36 22.36
N TRP A 81 -38.50 -1.23 22.68
CA TRP A 81 -39.09 0.11 22.64
C TRP A 81 -38.04 1.17 22.29
N VAL A 82 -38.48 2.32 21.81
CA VAL A 82 -37.62 3.45 21.51
C VAL A 82 -36.89 3.92 22.78
N GLY A 83 -35.54 3.99 22.73
CA GLY A 83 -34.73 4.36 23.89
C GLY A 83 -34.41 3.20 24.85
N ALA A 84 -34.62 1.93 24.42
CA ALA A 84 -34.16 0.77 25.18
C ALA A 84 -32.63 0.80 25.39
N SER A 85 -32.15 0.19 26.48
CA SER A 85 -30.71 0.12 26.80
C SER A 85 -29.93 -0.45 25.63
N ASN A 86 -28.85 0.24 25.27
CA ASN A 86 -27.92 -0.15 24.19
C ASN A 86 -26.51 -0.41 24.74
N VAL A 87 -26.43 -1.02 25.93
CA VAL A 87 -25.15 -1.40 26.53
C VAL A 87 -24.52 -2.50 25.67
N LYS A 88 -23.28 -2.28 25.23
CA LYS A 88 -22.51 -3.26 24.46
C LYS A 88 -21.35 -3.79 25.30
N TYR A 89 -21.13 -5.10 25.25
CA TYR A 89 -20.00 -5.74 25.92
C TYR A 89 -18.74 -5.62 25.06
N PRO A 90 -17.63 -5.07 25.60
CA PRO A 90 -16.43 -4.76 24.81
C PRO A 90 -15.48 -5.96 24.64
N LEU A 91 -15.98 -7.14 24.26
CA LEU A 91 -15.18 -8.35 24.17
C LEU A 91 -14.03 -8.19 23.16
N LEU A 92 -14.35 -7.74 21.96
CA LEU A 92 -13.40 -7.61 20.86
C LEU A 92 -12.34 -6.54 21.17
N SER A 93 -12.75 -5.39 21.67
CA SER A 93 -11.81 -4.31 22.05
C SER A 93 -10.89 -4.74 23.19
N THR A 94 -11.42 -5.44 24.19
CA THR A 94 -10.64 -5.93 25.33
C THR A 94 -9.59 -6.95 24.87
N ALA A 95 -9.96 -7.89 23.98
CA ALA A 95 -9.02 -8.86 23.41
C ALA A 95 -7.90 -8.19 22.60
N ALA A 96 -8.25 -7.21 21.77
CA ALA A 96 -7.28 -6.44 20.99
C ALA A 96 -6.31 -5.65 21.88
N MET A 97 -6.81 -4.96 22.91
CA MET A 97 -5.97 -4.24 23.87
C MET A 97 -5.05 -5.17 24.66
N GLN A 98 -5.52 -6.35 25.07
CA GLN A 98 -4.68 -7.35 25.75
C GLN A 98 -3.57 -7.89 24.84
N PHE A 99 -3.86 -8.08 23.56
CA PHE A 99 -2.85 -8.47 22.58
C PHE A 99 -1.81 -7.35 22.42
N ASN A 100 -2.23 -6.12 22.21
CA ASN A 100 -1.33 -4.96 22.08
C ASN A 100 -0.42 -4.81 23.32
N ALA A 101 -0.97 -4.84 24.51
CA ALA A 101 -0.22 -4.70 25.75
C ALA A 101 0.91 -5.75 25.92
N ARG A 102 0.80 -6.91 25.27
CA ARG A 102 1.82 -7.96 25.28
C ARG A 102 2.78 -7.88 24.11
N ALA A 103 2.27 -7.53 22.93
CA ALA A 103 3.06 -7.49 21.70
C ALA A 103 3.94 -6.23 21.61
N TYR A 104 3.41 -5.07 21.99
CA TYR A 104 4.10 -3.79 21.88
C TYR A 104 5.48 -3.77 22.56
N PRO A 105 5.65 -4.17 23.84
CA PRO A 105 6.97 -4.16 24.48
C PRO A 105 7.97 -5.13 23.86
N SER A 106 7.49 -6.16 23.16
CA SER A 106 8.34 -7.13 22.47
C SER A 106 8.88 -6.61 21.13
N LEU A 107 8.10 -5.79 20.43
CA LEU A 107 8.44 -5.24 19.13
C LEU A 107 9.08 -3.84 19.22
N VAL A 108 8.67 -3.05 20.22
CA VAL A 108 9.18 -1.70 20.47
C VAL A 108 9.82 -1.66 21.87
N PRO A 109 11.03 -2.22 22.03
CA PRO A 109 11.70 -2.25 23.33
C PRO A 109 12.07 -0.82 23.77
N SER A 110 11.97 -0.56 25.06
CA SER A 110 12.30 0.74 25.68
C SER A 110 13.78 1.13 25.58
N GLY A 111 14.66 0.23 25.13
CA GLY A 111 16.09 0.46 24.93
C GLY A 111 16.40 1.31 23.67
N ASN A 112 17.65 1.77 23.56
CA ASN A 112 18.09 2.56 22.42
C ASN A 112 18.26 1.77 21.11
N LYS A 113 18.35 0.43 21.16
CA LYS A 113 18.51 -0.43 19.99
C LYS A 113 17.21 -1.14 19.68
N LEU A 114 16.55 -0.71 18.62
CA LEU A 114 15.33 -1.33 18.10
C LEU A 114 15.66 -2.48 17.15
N VAL A 115 16.71 -2.31 16.35
CA VAL A 115 17.16 -3.27 15.34
C VAL A 115 18.47 -3.91 15.80
N LYS A 116 18.57 -5.23 15.70
CA LYS A 116 19.79 -5.99 15.97
C LYS A 116 20.27 -6.63 14.67
N ALA A 117 21.40 -6.16 14.15
CA ALA A 117 22.08 -6.82 13.04
C ALA A 117 22.99 -7.93 13.57
N THR A 118 22.95 -9.10 12.92
CA THR A 118 23.78 -10.26 13.23
C THR A 118 24.65 -10.63 12.04
N VAL A 119 25.88 -11.08 12.32
CA VAL A 119 26.81 -11.55 11.29
C VAL A 119 26.51 -13.01 10.96
N ILE A 120 26.28 -13.31 9.68
CA ILE A 120 26.16 -14.68 9.18
C ILE A 120 27.53 -15.14 8.67
N GLY A 121 28.00 -16.28 9.14
CA GLY A 121 29.29 -16.86 8.80
C GLY A 121 30.43 -16.46 9.76
N LYS A 122 31.69 -16.80 9.37
CA LYS A 122 32.86 -16.53 10.21
C LYS A 122 33.37 -15.10 10.01
N ASP A 123 33.61 -14.41 11.12
CA ASP A 123 34.31 -13.12 11.14
C ASP A 123 35.70 -13.32 11.80
N LYS A 124 36.77 -13.31 11.01
CA LYS A 124 38.13 -13.49 11.50
C LYS A 124 38.80 -12.22 11.98
N THR A 125 38.35 -11.08 11.51
CA THR A 125 38.94 -9.75 11.73
C THR A 125 38.14 -8.89 12.69
N GLY A 126 36.87 -9.23 12.97
CA GLY A 126 35.94 -8.41 13.75
C GLY A 126 35.30 -7.26 12.96
N GLU A 127 35.69 -7.10 11.69
CA GLU A 127 35.15 -6.01 10.84
C GLU A 127 33.67 -6.15 10.53
N LYS A 128 33.22 -7.39 10.27
CA LYS A 128 31.79 -7.68 10.02
C LYS A 128 30.93 -7.39 11.25
N LEU A 129 31.44 -7.71 12.44
CA LEU A 129 30.75 -7.42 13.69
C LEU A 129 30.64 -5.89 13.92
N ALA A 130 31.73 -5.16 13.72
CA ALA A 130 31.75 -3.70 13.79
C ALA A 130 30.80 -3.04 12.78
N LYS A 131 30.73 -3.58 11.54
CA LYS A 131 29.77 -3.12 10.53
C LYS A 131 28.33 -3.40 10.97
N ALA A 132 28.03 -4.59 11.47
CA ALA A 132 26.70 -4.97 11.96
C ALA A 132 26.26 -4.05 13.12
N GLU A 133 27.17 -3.68 14.00
CA GLU A 133 26.87 -2.78 15.11
C GLU A 133 26.56 -1.33 14.65
N ARG A 134 27.31 -0.83 13.65
CA ARG A 134 27.00 0.47 13.02
C ARG A 134 25.65 0.46 12.34
N ILE A 135 25.34 -0.59 11.55
CA ILE A 135 24.04 -0.76 10.89
C ILE A 135 22.90 -0.79 11.91
N SER A 136 23.05 -1.59 12.98
CA SER A 136 22.06 -1.69 14.05
C SER A 136 21.77 -0.34 14.71
N THR A 137 22.81 0.43 14.97
CA THR A 137 22.71 1.76 15.60
C THR A 137 22.06 2.77 14.66
N TYR A 138 22.47 2.80 13.39
CA TYR A 138 21.93 3.71 12.40
C TYR A 138 20.45 3.42 12.07
N MET A 139 20.09 2.17 11.84
CA MET A 139 18.68 1.79 11.62
C MET A 139 17.81 2.12 12.83
N SER A 140 18.30 1.88 14.05
CA SER A 140 17.56 2.25 15.27
C SER A 140 17.36 3.75 15.39
N TYR A 141 18.33 4.56 14.95
CA TYR A 141 18.21 6.02 14.88
C TYR A 141 17.15 6.42 13.85
N GLN A 142 17.17 5.82 12.66
CA GLN A 142 16.17 6.13 11.62
C GLN A 142 14.74 5.91 12.12
N PHE A 143 14.46 4.75 12.75
CA PHE A 143 13.13 4.45 13.27
C PHE A 143 12.70 5.38 14.41
N LYS A 144 13.62 5.80 15.29
CA LYS A 144 13.29 6.59 16.49
C LYS A 144 13.34 8.08 16.29
N ALA A 145 14.21 8.57 15.40
CA ALA A 145 14.49 9.99 15.27
C ALA A 145 14.10 10.57 13.89
N GLU A 146 14.16 9.77 12.84
CA GLU A 146 13.83 10.25 11.48
C GLU A 146 12.38 9.95 11.08
N MET A 147 11.83 8.82 11.54
CA MET A 147 10.44 8.41 11.24
C MET A 147 9.52 8.84 12.39
N ASP A 148 9.02 10.06 12.37
CA ASP A 148 8.27 10.69 13.50
C ASP A 148 7.02 9.89 13.93
N SER A 149 6.33 9.21 13.00
CA SER A 149 5.07 8.49 13.27
C SER A 149 5.27 6.99 13.48
N TRP A 150 6.49 6.45 13.37
CA TRP A 150 6.70 5.01 13.32
C TRP A 150 6.22 4.26 14.56
N GLU A 151 6.52 4.77 15.76
CA GLU A 151 6.08 4.15 17.03
C GLU A 151 4.56 4.22 17.20
N GLU A 152 3.95 5.35 16.86
CA GLU A 152 2.51 5.54 16.92
C GLU A 152 1.79 4.62 15.91
N ASP A 153 2.33 4.49 14.72
CA ASP A 153 1.79 3.60 13.69
C ASP A 153 1.92 2.12 14.08
N MET A 154 3.01 1.74 14.78
CA MET A 154 3.15 0.39 15.31
C MET A 154 2.14 0.09 16.42
N ASP A 155 1.84 1.04 17.29
CA ASP A 155 0.79 0.90 18.29
C ASP A 155 -0.59 0.73 17.65
N LYS A 156 -0.95 1.58 16.67
CA LYS A 156 -2.17 1.45 15.87
C LYS A 156 -2.25 0.11 15.14
N LEU A 157 -1.15 -0.33 14.52
CA LEU A 157 -1.05 -1.61 13.84
C LEU A 157 -1.39 -2.76 14.78
N LEU A 158 -0.78 -2.79 15.97
CA LEU A 158 -0.96 -3.86 16.95
C LEU A 158 -2.37 -3.89 17.58
N ILE A 159 -3.09 -2.77 17.58
CA ILE A 159 -4.50 -2.72 18.00
C ILE A 159 -5.41 -3.21 16.87
N MET A 160 -5.16 -2.80 15.63
CA MET A 160 -6.05 -3.08 14.51
C MET A 160 -5.84 -4.47 13.90
N LEU A 161 -4.60 -4.94 13.85
CA LEU A 161 -4.25 -6.26 13.28
C LEU A 161 -5.07 -7.41 13.88
N PRO A 162 -5.20 -7.57 15.20
CA PRO A 162 -6.00 -8.65 15.77
C PRO A 162 -7.50 -8.49 15.48
N ILE A 163 -8.02 -7.29 15.22
CA ILE A 163 -9.44 -7.08 14.91
C ILE A 163 -9.78 -7.57 13.51
N VAL A 164 -9.01 -7.11 12.51
CA VAL A 164 -9.32 -7.35 11.10
C VAL A 164 -8.59 -8.56 10.53
N GLY A 165 -7.43 -8.91 11.09
CA GLY A 165 -6.60 -10.05 10.68
C GLY A 165 -5.47 -9.70 9.72
N THR A 166 -5.61 -8.65 8.94
CA THR A 166 -4.62 -8.20 7.95
C THR A 166 -4.44 -6.69 8.04
N ILE A 167 -3.19 -6.21 7.98
CA ILE A 167 -2.87 -4.80 7.90
C ILE A 167 -1.56 -4.62 7.11
N PHE A 168 -1.27 -3.42 6.62
CA PHE A 168 -0.16 -3.17 5.75
C PHE A 168 0.70 -2.00 6.22
N LYS A 169 1.97 -2.01 5.82
CA LYS A 169 2.84 -0.83 5.85
C LYS A 169 3.41 -0.58 4.47
N LYS A 170 3.48 0.69 4.09
CA LYS A 170 4.13 1.16 2.87
C LYS A 170 5.48 1.77 3.23
N THR A 171 6.54 1.27 2.63
CA THR A 171 7.90 1.79 2.81
C THR A 171 8.40 2.40 1.51
N TYR A 172 8.81 3.66 1.55
CA TYR A 172 9.26 4.39 0.37
C TYR A 172 10.25 5.50 0.74
N TRP A 173 10.99 5.99 -0.26
CA TRP A 173 11.83 7.16 -0.13
C TRP A 173 11.04 8.43 -0.44
N ASP A 174 10.94 9.34 0.51
CA ASP A 174 10.31 10.65 0.30
C ASP A 174 11.38 11.65 -0.14
N THR A 175 11.36 12.02 -1.42
CA THR A 175 12.33 12.93 -2.02
C THR A 175 12.25 14.35 -1.44
N ALA A 176 11.07 14.78 -0.98
CA ALA A 176 10.89 16.11 -0.39
C ALA A 176 11.43 16.19 1.04
N LYS A 177 11.37 15.07 1.77
CA LYS A 177 11.90 14.96 3.14
C LYS A 177 13.31 14.38 3.19
N GLU A 178 13.83 13.90 2.06
CA GLU A 178 15.15 13.25 1.92
C GLU A 178 15.35 12.11 2.94
N ARG A 179 14.31 11.33 3.20
CA ARG A 179 14.34 10.21 4.16
C ARG A 179 13.44 9.05 3.76
N ILE A 180 13.69 7.89 4.35
CA ILE A 180 12.79 6.73 4.27
C ILE A 180 11.55 7.01 5.13
N CYS A 181 10.38 6.76 4.57
CA CYS A 181 9.09 6.80 5.24
C CYS A 181 8.50 5.39 5.34
N SER A 182 7.79 5.12 6.42
CA SER A 182 7.09 3.85 6.64
C SER A 182 5.72 4.14 7.22
N ASP A 183 4.72 4.25 6.36
CA ASP A 183 3.37 4.66 6.69
C ASP A 183 2.46 3.44 6.92
N LEU A 184 1.55 3.54 7.88
CA LEU A 184 0.54 2.54 8.13
C LEU A 184 -0.57 2.66 7.09
N VAL A 185 -0.85 1.56 6.38
CA VAL A 185 -1.94 1.49 5.42
C VAL A 185 -3.02 0.56 5.95
N LEU A 186 -4.20 1.12 6.12
CA LEU A 186 -5.36 0.38 6.64
C LEU A 186 -5.87 -0.60 5.57
N PRO A 187 -6.38 -1.78 5.97
CA PRO A 187 -6.81 -2.80 5.02
C PRO A 187 -7.93 -2.34 4.09
N GLN A 188 -8.79 -1.41 4.54
CA GLN A 188 -9.81 -0.80 3.69
C GLN A 188 -9.24 0.09 2.58
N ASN A 189 -8.07 0.66 2.81
CA ASN A 189 -7.42 1.58 1.86
C ASN A 189 -6.49 0.87 0.88
N LEU A 190 -6.08 -0.39 1.16
CA LEU A 190 -5.27 -1.18 0.22
C LEU A 190 -6.13 -2.24 -0.43
N VAL A 191 -6.47 -2.05 -1.69
CA VAL A 191 -7.30 -2.95 -2.49
C VAL A 191 -6.40 -3.92 -3.23
N VAL A 192 -6.51 -5.20 -2.89
CA VAL A 192 -5.87 -6.31 -3.58
C VAL A 192 -6.95 -7.31 -3.94
N ASN A 193 -6.86 -7.95 -5.10
CA ASN A 193 -7.82 -8.93 -5.56
C ASN A 193 -7.97 -10.06 -4.53
N TYR A 194 -9.19 -10.48 -4.26
CA TYR A 194 -9.47 -11.54 -3.26
C TYR A 194 -8.79 -12.88 -3.59
N TRP A 195 -8.56 -13.15 -4.87
CA TRP A 195 -7.90 -14.37 -5.36
C TRP A 195 -6.37 -14.32 -5.35
N ALA A 196 -5.77 -13.18 -5.00
CA ALA A 196 -4.33 -13.09 -4.85
C ALA A 196 -3.86 -14.00 -3.70
N THR A 197 -2.67 -14.57 -3.82
CA THR A 197 -2.04 -15.39 -2.78
C THR A 197 -1.10 -14.58 -1.91
N CYS A 198 -0.31 -13.70 -2.52
CA CYS A 198 0.63 -12.82 -1.83
C CYS A 198 0.70 -11.45 -2.52
N LEU A 199 1.43 -10.49 -1.92
CA LEU A 199 1.63 -9.17 -2.51
C LEU A 199 2.58 -9.22 -3.72
N ASP A 200 3.57 -10.09 -3.68
CA ASP A 200 4.64 -10.13 -4.68
C ASP A 200 4.13 -10.64 -6.04
N GLU A 201 3.15 -11.55 -6.01
CA GLU A 201 2.53 -12.13 -7.21
C GLU A 201 1.22 -11.42 -7.62
N ALA A 202 0.82 -10.38 -6.87
CA ALA A 202 -0.42 -9.68 -7.17
C ALA A 202 -0.27 -8.83 -8.44
N GLU A 203 -1.14 -9.06 -9.43
CA GLU A 203 -1.18 -8.31 -10.68
C GLU A 203 -1.42 -6.81 -10.46
N ARG A 204 -2.22 -6.49 -9.44
CA ARG A 204 -2.54 -5.11 -9.06
C ARG A 204 -2.62 -4.96 -7.55
N ILE A 205 -2.05 -3.86 -7.07
CA ILE A 205 -2.18 -3.39 -5.69
C ILE A 205 -2.59 -1.93 -5.76
N SER A 206 -3.75 -1.57 -5.24
CA SER A 206 -4.29 -0.22 -5.33
C SER A 206 -4.47 0.39 -3.95
N GLU A 207 -3.82 1.52 -3.68
CA GLU A 207 -4.00 2.27 -2.44
C GLU A 207 -4.94 3.46 -2.65
N ILE A 208 -5.95 3.58 -1.80
CA ILE A 208 -6.85 4.73 -1.76
C ILE A 208 -6.25 5.78 -0.83
N ILE A 209 -5.83 6.90 -1.40
CA ILE A 209 -5.20 8.00 -0.67
C ILE A 209 -6.18 9.20 -0.66
N HIS A 210 -6.56 9.63 0.53
CA HIS A 210 -7.44 10.78 0.69
C HIS A 210 -6.63 12.08 0.65
N MET A 211 -6.82 12.90 -0.39
CA MET A 211 -6.11 14.17 -0.57
C MET A 211 -7.06 15.34 -0.69
N THR A 212 -6.83 16.39 0.08
CA THR A 212 -7.56 17.65 -0.06
C THR A 212 -7.17 18.38 -1.35
N LYS A 213 -8.02 19.28 -1.84
CA LYS A 213 -7.77 20.12 -3.02
C LYS A 213 -6.42 20.84 -2.93
N ARG A 214 -6.08 21.36 -1.73
CA ARG A 214 -4.79 22.00 -1.46
C ARG A 214 -3.59 21.05 -1.66
N GLN A 215 -3.71 19.82 -1.18
CA GLN A 215 -2.62 18.82 -1.31
C GLN A 215 -2.41 18.41 -2.77
N VAL A 216 -3.49 18.20 -3.53
CA VAL A 216 -3.41 17.92 -4.97
C VAL A 216 -2.73 19.09 -5.70
N LYS A 217 -3.20 20.34 -5.47
CA LYS A 217 -2.61 21.53 -6.11
C LYS A 217 -1.13 21.72 -5.74
N SER A 218 -0.75 21.44 -4.50
CA SER A 218 0.65 21.48 -4.05
C SER A 218 1.53 20.50 -4.85
N ARG A 219 1.02 19.27 -5.12
CA ARG A 219 1.74 18.27 -5.93
C ARG A 219 1.81 18.64 -7.41
N GLN A 220 0.76 19.28 -7.94
CA GLN A 220 0.78 19.83 -9.31
C GLN A 220 1.83 20.94 -9.44
N LEU A 221 1.86 21.90 -8.51
CA LEU A 221 2.85 22.98 -8.51
C LEU A 221 4.29 22.46 -8.32
N ALA A 222 4.48 21.37 -7.58
CA ALA A 222 5.77 20.71 -7.45
C ALA A 222 6.16 19.89 -8.72
N GLY A 223 5.28 19.81 -9.73
CA GLY A 223 5.47 19.02 -10.93
C GLY A 223 5.54 17.51 -10.66
N ALA A 224 4.91 17.04 -9.58
CA ALA A 224 4.76 15.63 -9.28
C ALA A 224 3.47 15.05 -9.91
N PHE A 225 2.43 15.88 -10.05
CA PHE A 225 1.18 15.54 -10.73
C PHE A 225 1.00 16.42 -11.97
N ARG A 226 0.34 15.90 -12.98
CA ARG A 226 -0.11 16.66 -14.14
C ARG A 226 -1.03 17.81 -13.72
N GLU A 227 -0.98 18.90 -14.45
CA GLU A 227 -1.86 20.03 -14.21
C GLU A 227 -3.22 19.79 -14.89
N VAL A 228 -4.12 19.15 -14.15
CA VAL A 228 -5.48 18.79 -14.58
C VAL A 228 -6.47 19.40 -13.59
N GLU A 229 -7.62 19.84 -14.06
CA GLU A 229 -8.72 20.27 -13.23
C GLU A 229 -9.56 19.06 -12.83
N LEU A 230 -9.49 18.70 -11.53
CA LEU A 230 -10.40 17.74 -10.93
C LEU A 230 -11.67 18.49 -10.52
N GLY A 231 -12.83 17.97 -10.88
CA GLY A 231 -14.12 18.51 -10.46
C GLY A 231 -14.29 18.54 -8.94
N ASP A 232 -15.53 18.49 -8.45
CA ASP A 232 -15.79 18.38 -7.01
C ASP A 232 -15.51 16.95 -6.51
N PRO A 233 -15.01 16.78 -5.27
CA PRO A 233 -14.78 15.48 -4.68
C PRO A 233 -16.06 14.65 -4.58
N HIS A 234 -15.99 13.36 -4.86
CA HIS A 234 -17.13 12.45 -4.80
C HIS A 234 -17.17 11.69 -3.46
N ILE A 235 -18.38 11.46 -2.92
CA ILE A 235 -18.60 10.67 -1.71
C ILE A 235 -18.87 9.22 -2.10
N TYR A 236 -18.17 8.28 -1.48
CA TYR A 236 -18.33 6.86 -1.72
C TYR A 236 -18.97 6.16 -0.51
N ASP A 237 -19.86 5.18 -0.77
CA ASP A 237 -20.52 4.40 0.26
C ASP A 237 -19.59 3.44 1.01
N ASP A 238 -18.42 3.19 0.45
CA ASP A 238 -17.38 2.34 1.05
C ASP A 238 -16.55 3.06 2.13
N ASP A 239 -16.69 4.37 2.31
CA ASP A 239 -16.04 5.10 3.39
C ASP A 239 -16.52 4.63 4.76
N ILE A 240 -15.56 4.29 5.64
CA ILE A 240 -15.86 3.82 7.02
C ILE A 240 -16.23 4.97 7.94
N LYS A 241 -15.76 6.18 7.64
CA LYS A 241 -16.04 7.35 8.47
C LYS A 241 -17.54 7.64 8.44
N PRO A 242 -18.23 7.72 9.60
CA PRO A 242 -19.63 8.06 9.61
C PRO A 242 -19.82 9.42 8.95
N GLN A 243 -20.67 9.46 7.94
CA GLN A 243 -21.04 10.68 7.22
C GLN A 243 -21.97 11.52 8.10
N VAL A 244 -21.46 11.99 9.23
CA VAL A 244 -22.22 12.91 10.09
C VAL A 244 -22.14 14.29 9.45
N GLY A 245 -23.14 14.62 8.65
CA GLY A 245 -23.31 15.95 8.06
C GLY A 245 -22.23 16.30 7.05
N ALA A 246 -22.05 15.46 6.02
CA ALA A 246 -21.16 15.76 4.90
C ALA A 246 -21.67 17.02 4.17
N HIS A 247 -21.26 18.18 4.65
CA HIS A 247 -21.29 19.39 3.85
C HIS A 247 -20.03 19.37 2.99
N ASN A 248 -20.17 19.54 1.68
CA ASN A 248 -19.06 19.77 0.77
C ASN A 248 -18.38 21.08 1.17
N ASP A 249 -17.32 20.97 1.95
CA ASP A 249 -16.45 22.08 2.24
C ASP A 249 -15.11 21.88 1.52
N GLU A 250 -14.27 22.90 1.47
CA GLU A 250 -12.95 22.87 0.80
C GLU A 250 -11.99 21.81 1.39
N THR A 251 -12.32 21.22 2.54
CA THR A 251 -11.52 20.19 3.21
C THR A 251 -11.92 18.77 2.81
N PHE A 252 -13.04 18.61 2.08
CA PHE A 252 -13.47 17.30 1.63
C PHE A 252 -12.43 16.69 0.67
N PRO A 253 -11.98 15.44 0.91
CA PRO A 253 -10.87 14.87 0.15
C PRO A 253 -11.31 14.22 -1.16
N TYR A 254 -10.46 14.31 -2.18
CA TYR A 254 -10.49 13.42 -3.34
C TYR A 254 -10.00 12.03 -2.95
N HIS A 255 -10.53 11.02 -3.60
CA HIS A 255 -10.02 9.66 -3.54
C HIS A 255 -9.01 9.45 -4.67
N ILE A 256 -7.75 9.65 -4.37
CA ILE A 256 -6.66 9.40 -5.31
C ILE A 256 -6.23 7.95 -5.17
N ILE A 257 -6.23 7.23 -6.27
CA ILE A 257 -5.80 5.83 -6.33
C ILE A 257 -4.35 5.80 -6.80
N GLU A 258 -3.48 5.18 -6.03
CA GLU A 258 -2.14 4.81 -6.44
C GLU A 258 -2.14 3.30 -6.72
N GLN A 259 -2.10 2.93 -7.99
CA GLN A 259 -2.16 1.54 -8.43
C GLN A 259 -0.80 1.06 -8.91
N HIS A 260 -0.26 0.06 -8.26
CA HIS A 260 0.86 -0.73 -8.72
C HIS A 260 0.33 -1.80 -9.67
N CYS A 261 0.72 -1.74 -10.92
CA CYS A 261 0.21 -2.63 -11.97
C CYS A 261 1.30 -2.94 -13.00
N TYR A 262 0.97 -3.82 -13.92
CA TYR A 262 1.77 -4.12 -15.10
C TYR A 262 1.07 -3.58 -16.34
N TYR A 263 1.82 -2.94 -17.22
CA TYR A 263 1.28 -2.34 -18.45
C TYR A 263 2.32 -2.40 -19.55
N ASP A 264 1.91 -2.84 -20.74
CA ASP A 264 2.72 -2.81 -21.96
C ASP A 264 2.61 -1.41 -22.58
N MET A 265 3.63 -0.58 -22.41
CA MET A 265 3.62 0.82 -22.80
C MET A 265 4.15 1.05 -24.21
N ASP A 266 5.03 0.18 -24.69
CA ASP A 266 5.66 0.27 -26.01
C ASP A 266 5.06 -0.68 -27.05
N GLY A 267 4.19 -1.61 -26.63
CA GLY A 267 3.44 -2.51 -27.49
C GLY A 267 4.26 -3.68 -28.00
N ASP A 268 5.30 -4.06 -27.27
CA ASP A 268 6.17 -5.20 -27.58
C ASP A 268 5.61 -6.55 -27.12
N GLY A 269 4.53 -6.54 -26.30
CA GLY A 269 3.87 -7.70 -25.74
C GLY A 269 4.35 -8.10 -24.35
N TYR A 270 5.33 -7.41 -23.77
CA TYR A 270 5.77 -7.54 -22.39
C TYR A 270 5.18 -6.38 -21.56
N SER A 271 4.67 -6.69 -20.36
CA SER A 271 4.08 -5.68 -19.48
C SER A 271 5.04 -5.32 -18.37
N GLU A 272 5.56 -4.10 -18.38
CA GLU A 272 6.48 -3.61 -17.36
C GLU A 272 5.73 -3.14 -16.11
N PRO A 273 6.39 -3.18 -14.93
CA PRO A 273 5.79 -2.72 -13.69
C PRO A 273 5.76 -1.19 -13.58
N TYR A 274 4.58 -0.62 -13.38
CA TYR A 274 4.37 0.82 -13.19
C TYR A 274 3.56 1.13 -11.92
N ILE A 275 3.65 2.39 -11.49
CA ILE A 275 2.76 3.00 -10.51
C ILE A 275 1.94 4.05 -11.24
N VAL A 276 0.64 3.84 -11.33
CA VAL A 276 -0.30 4.78 -11.95
C VAL A 276 -1.13 5.44 -10.87
N THR A 277 -1.07 6.76 -10.80
CA THR A 277 -1.86 7.56 -9.86
C THR A 277 -2.97 8.27 -10.61
N PHE A 278 -4.22 8.07 -10.20
CA PHE A 278 -5.39 8.65 -10.86
C PHE A 278 -6.47 9.04 -9.85
N GLU A 279 -7.39 9.90 -10.25
CA GLU A 279 -8.56 10.25 -9.45
C GLU A 279 -9.69 9.23 -9.69
N ARG A 280 -10.29 8.73 -8.61
CA ARG A 280 -11.23 7.59 -8.65
C ARG A 280 -12.52 7.87 -9.42
N SER A 281 -13.09 9.08 -9.35
CA SER A 281 -14.39 9.38 -9.95
C SER A 281 -14.31 9.62 -11.46
N THR A 282 -13.26 10.26 -11.91
CA THR A 282 -13.05 10.66 -13.30
C THR A 282 -12.16 9.69 -14.07
N GLY A 283 -11.31 8.93 -13.36
CA GLY A 283 -10.23 8.15 -13.97
C GLY A 283 -9.05 9.00 -14.45
N GLU A 284 -9.05 10.31 -14.18
CA GLU A 284 -8.03 11.24 -14.66
C GLU A 284 -6.65 10.88 -14.12
N ILE A 285 -5.70 10.61 -15.02
CA ILE A 285 -4.33 10.21 -14.64
C ILE A 285 -3.54 11.44 -14.22
N LEU A 286 -3.01 11.39 -13.01
CA LEU A 286 -2.20 12.44 -12.39
C LEU A 286 -0.71 12.17 -12.55
N ARG A 287 -0.30 10.90 -12.43
CA ARG A 287 1.11 10.52 -12.48
C ARG A 287 1.29 9.08 -12.93
N ILE A 288 2.34 8.83 -13.70
CA ILE A 288 2.84 7.48 -14.00
C ILE A 288 4.33 7.46 -13.70
N THR A 289 4.80 6.46 -12.96
CA THR A 289 6.23 6.24 -12.69
C THR A 289 6.60 4.78 -12.85
N ALA A 290 7.84 4.51 -13.26
CA ALA A 290 8.38 3.17 -13.27
C ALA A 290 8.46 2.61 -11.85
N ARG A 291 8.15 1.31 -11.68
CA ARG A 291 8.27 0.58 -10.42
C ARG A 291 9.41 -0.43 -10.47
N PHE A 292 10.47 -0.08 -11.17
CA PHE A 292 11.68 -0.87 -11.33
C PHE A 292 12.88 0.06 -11.42
N ASP A 293 14.06 -0.50 -11.22
CA ASP A 293 15.34 0.20 -11.40
C ASP A 293 16.23 -0.54 -12.39
N ALA A 294 17.36 0.07 -12.72
CA ALA A 294 18.31 -0.49 -13.69
C ALA A 294 18.99 -1.78 -13.21
N GLU A 295 19.05 -2.01 -11.89
CA GLU A 295 19.65 -3.22 -11.32
C GLU A 295 18.68 -4.40 -11.37
N GLY A 296 17.36 -4.15 -11.41
CA GLY A 296 16.32 -5.17 -11.51
C GLY A 296 16.08 -5.70 -12.92
N MET A 297 16.75 -5.18 -13.95
CA MET A 297 16.59 -5.65 -15.33
C MET A 297 17.54 -6.81 -15.64
N THR A 298 16.98 -7.95 -16.02
CA THR A 298 17.75 -9.13 -16.47
C THR A 298 17.75 -9.20 -18.00
N LEU A 299 18.92 -9.29 -18.60
CA LEU A 299 19.06 -9.37 -20.05
C LEU A 299 19.23 -10.83 -20.51
N ASN A 300 18.67 -11.16 -21.66
CA ASN A 300 18.87 -12.44 -22.31
C ASN A 300 20.24 -12.50 -23.03
N ALA A 301 20.56 -13.64 -23.63
CA ALA A 301 21.82 -13.84 -24.34
C ALA A 301 21.99 -12.95 -25.59
N GLU A 302 20.88 -12.34 -26.06
CA GLU A 302 20.83 -11.45 -27.23
C GLU A 302 20.92 -9.97 -26.82
N GLY A 303 21.01 -9.66 -25.50
CA GLY A 303 21.10 -8.29 -24.98
C GLY A 303 19.74 -7.59 -24.82
N LYS A 304 18.62 -8.29 -25.05
CA LYS A 304 17.27 -7.76 -24.83
C LYS A 304 16.82 -8.01 -23.41
N VAL A 305 15.90 -7.18 -22.93
CA VAL A 305 15.29 -7.34 -21.61
C VAL A 305 14.45 -8.62 -21.58
N ALA A 306 14.80 -9.54 -20.68
CA ALA A 306 14.09 -10.81 -20.48
C ALA A 306 13.12 -10.75 -19.31
N GLU A 307 13.49 -10.04 -18.26
CA GLU A 307 12.68 -9.93 -17.03
C GLU A 307 13.01 -8.62 -16.32
N ILE A 308 11.97 -8.00 -15.74
CA ILE A 308 12.08 -6.78 -14.94
C ILE A 308 11.53 -7.09 -13.53
N GLU A 309 12.42 -7.06 -12.54
CA GLU A 309 12.05 -7.23 -11.13
C GLU A 309 11.37 -5.96 -10.60
N PRO A 310 10.11 -6.03 -10.12
CA PRO A 310 9.41 -4.87 -9.59
C PRO A 310 9.88 -4.48 -8.19
N ILE A 311 9.90 -3.18 -7.89
CA ILE A 311 10.12 -2.70 -6.53
C ILE A 311 8.85 -2.90 -5.70
N HIS A 312 8.98 -3.54 -4.54
CA HIS A 312 7.89 -3.80 -3.61
C HIS A 312 7.86 -2.76 -2.50
N HIS A 313 6.78 -2.00 -2.41
CA HIS A 313 6.62 -0.94 -1.41
C HIS A 313 5.77 -1.36 -0.21
N TYR A 314 4.94 -2.40 -0.35
CA TYR A 314 4.01 -2.81 0.69
C TYR A 314 4.48 -4.06 1.41
N THR A 315 4.31 -4.06 2.73
CA THR A 315 4.53 -5.23 3.59
C THR A 315 3.20 -5.61 4.25
N LYS A 316 2.80 -6.87 4.12
CA LYS A 316 1.60 -7.43 4.75
C LYS A 316 1.95 -7.96 6.13
N PHE A 317 1.12 -7.63 7.12
CA PHE A 317 1.13 -8.20 8.45
C PHE A 317 -0.11 -9.06 8.63
N SER A 318 0.11 -10.31 9.02
CA SER A 318 -0.92 -11.34 9.24
C SER A 318 -1.09 -11.60 10.72
N PHE A 319 -2.34 -11.72 11.20
CA PHE A 319 -2.62 -12.12 12.58
C PHE A 319 -2.70 -13.65 12.71
N ILE A 320 -3.65 -14.27 12.02
CA ILE A 320 -3.78 -15.73 11.91
C ILE A 320 -3.93 -16.05 10.43
N PRO A 321 -2.98 -16.76 9.82
CA PRO A 321 -3.08 -17.14 8.41
C PRO A 321 -4.37 -17.90 8.12
N ASN A 322 -5.03 -17.55 7.01
CA ASN A 322 -6.23 -18.25 6.62
C ASN A 322 -5.90 -19.63 6.04
N ALA A 323 -6.60 -20.65 6.52
CA ALA A 323 -6.37 -22.03 6.12
C ALA A 323 -6.77 -22.34 4.67
N ASP A 324 -7.61 -21.50 4.05
CA ASP A 324 -8.01 -21.62 2.65
C ASP A 324 -7.01 -20.99 1.66
N GLY A 325 -5.94 -20.36 2.16
CA GLY A 325 -4.94 -19.70 1.34
C GLY A 325 -5.39 -18.36 0.74
N SER A 326 -6.53 -17.80 1.17
CA SER A 326 -6.97 -16.50 0.72
C SER A 326 -6.03 -15.38 1.19
N PHE A 327 -6.04 -14.26 0.46
CA PHE A 327 -5.17 -13.13 0.74
C PHE A 327 -5.42 -12.50 2.11
N TYR A 328 -6.69 -12.42 2.52
CA TYR A 328 -7.08 -11.76 3.77
C TYR A 328 -7.13 -12.75 4.93
N ASP A 329 -6.34 -12.51 5.96
CA ASP A 329 -6.14 -13.39 7.10
C ASP A 329 -7.22 -13.21 8.17
N LEU A 330 -7.26 -14.16 9.13
CA LEU A 330 -8.28 -14.20 10.17
C LEU A 330 -7.90 -13.30 11.35
N GLY A 331 -8.88 -12.51 11.80
CA GLY A 331 -8.80 -11.71 13.02
C GLY A 331 -9.81 -12.15 14.09
N PHE A 332 -9.74 -11.52 15.25
CA PHE A 332 -10.75 -11.69 16.31
C PHE A 332 -12.15 -11.29 15.85
N GLY A 333 -12.25 -10.41 14.84
CA GLY A 333 -13.53 -10.04 14.25
C GLY A 333 -14.32 -11.25 13.77
N ILE A 334 -13.67 -12.17 13.06
CA ILE A 334 -14.28 -13.42 12.59
C ILE A 334 -14.48 -14.43 13.71
N LEU A 335 -13.52 -14.53 14.65
CA LEU A 335 -13.52 -15.57 15.68
C LEU A 335 -14.43 -15.23 16.87
N LEU A 336 -14.43 -13.98 17.30
CA LEU A 336 -15.15 -13.51 18.49
C LEU A 336 -16.36 -12.64 18.15
N GLY A 337 -16.45 -12.11 16.92
CA GLY A 337 -17.53 -11.24 16.47
C GLY A 337 -18.92 -11.82 16.73
N PRO A 338 -19.22 -13.05 16.26
CA PRO A 338 -20.52 -13.67 16.49
C PRO A 338 -20.88 -13.85 17.97
N ILE A 339 -19.89 -14.17 18.81
CA ILE A 339 -20.08 -14.29 20.26
C ILE A 339 -20.37 -12.93 20.87
N ASN A 340 -19.63 -11.90 20.48
CA ASN A 340 -19.84 -10.52 20.95
C ASN A 340 -21.20 -9.97 20.54
N GLU A 341 -21.65 -10.27 19.32
CA GLU A 341 -22.99 -9.91 18.85
C GLU A 341 -24.09 -10.63 19.64
N ALA A 342 -23.92 -11.94 19.88
CA ALA A 342 -24.87 -12.71 20.68
C ALA A 342 -25.00 -12.16 22.11
N VAL A 343 -23.89 -11.82 22.76
CA VAL A 343 -23.91 -11.19 24.11
C VAL A 343 -24.57 -9.81 24.07
N ASN A 344 -24.41 -9.04 23.00
CA ASN A 344 -25.02 -7.72 22.87
C ASN A 344 -26.52 -7.78 22.56
N THR A 345 -27.04 -8.92 22.11
CA THR A 345 -28.48 -9.13 21.79
C THR A 345 -29.26 -9.71 22.94
N LEU A 346 -28.62 -10.36 23.88
CA LEU A 346 -29.23 -10.85 25.15
C LEU A 346 -29.51 -9.71 26.13
#